data_1289f9fed99c310f8e7da69e677f63db
#
_entry.id   1289f9fed99c310f8e7da69e677f63db
#
_cell.length_a   1.000
_cell.length_b   1.000
_cell.length_c   1.000
_cell.angle_alpha   90.00
_cell.angle_beta   90.00
_cell.angle_gamma   90.00
#
_symmetry.space_group_name_H-M   'P 1'
#
loop_
_entity.id
_entity.type
_entity.pdbx_description
1 polymer ?
#
loop_
_entity_poly.entity_id
_entity_poly.type
_entity_poly.pdbx_seq_one_letter_code
_entity_poly.pdbx_strand_id
1 'polypeptide(L)'
;STRVRSSAASDVYKRQVCACISIAAVVLICIFMFANGMPAIQEIGPIKFLFGTEWKPGQGIFGIGPMIIGSIYVTAGAMIIGVPIGLLTAVFLAKYCPSTLYKVIKPIINLMAGIPSIIYGFFGLVAIVPAIQDIFGTSGKGILAASILLGMMILPTIINTAESSIRAVPISYFEGALALGATKERSIFKTVIPAAKSGVMSGIILGMGRAIGELSLIHI
;
A
#
# COMPACT_ATOMS: atom_id res chain seq x y z
N SER A 1 -16.83 -10.34 42.33
CA SER A 1 -17.09 -9.33 41.25
C SER A 1 -16.12 -8.13 41.28
N THR A 2 -15.51 -7.80 42.44
CA THR A 2 -14.55 -6.69 42.59
C THR A 2 -13.19 -6.94 41.92
N ARG A 3 -12.66 -8.16 41.93
CA ARG A 3 -11.38 -8.52 41.27
C ARG A 3 -11.41 -8.35 39.76
N VAL A 4 -12.51 -8.69 39.10
CA VAL A 4 -12.68 -8.54 37.64
C VAL A 4 -12.70 -7.05 37.23
N ARG A 5 -13.34 -6.19 38.03
CA ARG A 5 -13.34 -4.74 37.77
C ARG A 5 -11.97 -4.10 37.95
N SER A 6 -11.16 -4.53 38.92
CA SER A 6 -9.81 -4.01 39.15
C SER A 6 -8.84 -4.43 38.03
N SER A 7 -8.97 -5.67 37.53
CA SER A 7 -8.18 -6.14 36.37
C SER A 7 -8.53 -5.37 35.11
N ALA A 8 -9.82 -5.17 34.82
CA ALA A 8 -10.25 -4.41 33.65
C ALA A 8 -9.79 -2.93 33.70
N ALA A 9 -9.83 -2.30 34.87
CA ALA A 9 -9.30 -0.94 35.04
C ALA A 9 -7.78 -0.88 34.82
N SER A 10 -7.01 -1.86 35.36
CA SER A 10 -5.57 -1.96 35.14
C SER A 10 -5.24 -2.14 33.66
N ASP A 11 -6.00 -2.94 32.91
CA ASP A 11 -5.78 -3.16 31.49
C ASP A 11 -6.10 -1.93 30.64
N VAL A 12 -7.12 -1.15 31.02
CA VAL A 12 -7.42 0.15 30.39
C VAL A 12 -6.28 1.13 30.62
N TYR A 13 -5.77 1.24 31.86
CA TYR A 13 -4.62 2.09 32.16
C TYR A 13 -3.37 1.71 31.38
N LYS A 14 -3.04 0.44 31.30
CA LYS A 14 -1.88 -0.05 30.49
C LYS A 14 -2.03 0.32 29.02
N ARG A 15 -3.20 0.11 28.44
CA ARG A 15 -3.47 0.48 27.03
C ARG A 15 -3.35 1.99 26.82
N GLN A 16 -3.87 2.80 27.76
CA GLN A 16 -3.78 4.25 27.69
C GLN A 16 -2.35 4.75 27.80
N VAL A 17 -1.54 4.20 28.72
CA VAL A 17 -0.11 4.52 28.83
C VAL A 17 0.64 4.14 27.57
N CYS A 18 0.43 2.93 27.01
CA CYS A 18 1.04 2.52 25.74
C CYS A 18 0.65 3.45 24.59
N ALA A 19 -0.61 3.85 24.50
CA ALA A 19 -1.07 4.79 23.47
C ALA A 19 -0.40 6.16 23.63
N CYS A 20 -0.32 6.70 24.85
CA CYS A 20 0.36 7.97 25.13
C CYS A 20 1.85 7.91 24.77
N ILE A 21 2.53 6.82 25.12
CA ILE A 21 3.96 6.62 24.79
C ILE A 21 4.13 6.58 23.26
N SER A 22 3.25 5.86 22.54
CA SER A 22 3.32 5.77 21.08
C SER A 22 3.13 7.13 20.41
N ILE A 23 2.14 7.91 20.87
CA ILE A 23 1.89 9.27 20.37
C ILE A 23 3.09 10.18 20.69
N ALA A 24 3.60 10.13 21.94
CA ALA A 24 4.75 10.92 22.36
C ALA A 24 6.01 10.59 21.51
N ALA A 25 6.25 9.31 21.20
CA ALA A 25 7.36 8.89 20.37
C ALA A 25 7.24 9.45 18.94
N VAL A 26 6.06 9.40 18.32
CA VAL A 26 5.83 9.96 16.98
C VAL A 26 6.03 11.48 16.99
N VAL A 27 5.48 12.19 17.97
CA VAL A 27 5.64 13.64 18.11
C VAL A 27 7.12 14.01 18.29
N LEU A 28 7.86 13.25 19.10
CA LEU A 28 9.28 13.48 19.34
C LEU A 28 10.11 13.27 18.07
N ILE A 29 9.82 12.23 17.28
CA ILE A 29 10.45 12.01 15.98
C ILE A 29 10.16 13.17 15.03
N CYS A 30 8.92 13.63 14.94
CA CYS A 30 8.55 14.79 14.12
C CYS A 30 9.32 16.05 14.55
N ILE A 31 9.33 16.37 15.84
CA ILE A 31 10.07 17.53 16.38
C ILE A 31 11.56 17.42 16.03
N PHE A 32 12.16 16.24 16.25
CA PHE A 32 13.57 16.01 15.95
C PHE A 32 13.88 16.21 14.46
N MET A 33 13.06 15.67 13.57
CA MET A 33 13.23 15.83 12.13
C MET A 33 13.10 17.28 11.68
N PHE A 34 12.10 18.00 12.18
CA PHE A 34 11.91 19.41 11.84
C PHE A 34 13.03 20.30 12.42
N ALA A 35 13.42 20.07 13.67
CA ALA A 35 14.47 20.85 14.32
C ALA A 35 15.83 20.72 13.62
N ASN A 36 16.14 19.55 13.08
CA ASN A 36 17.41 19.32 12.37
C ASN A 36 17.32 19.59 10.86
N GLY A 37 16.16 19.35 10.23
CA GLY A 37 16.01 19.55 8.79
C GLY A 37 15.75 20.99 8.37
N MET A 38 14.99 21.75 9.19
CA MET A 38 14.60 23.12 8.84
C MET A 38 15.77 24.10 8.67
N PRO A 39 16.81 24.11 9.53
CA PRO A 39 17.97 24.95 9.34
C PRO A 39 18.69 24.69 8.00
N ALA A 40 18.87 23.42 7.64
CA ALA A 40 19.48 23.05 6.37
C ALA A 40 18.66 23.51 5.16
N ILE A 41 17.32 23.40 5.21
CA ILE A 41 16.43 23.89 4.16
C ILE A 41 16.48 25.42 4.04
N GLN A 42 16.61 26.14 5.16
CA GLN A 42 16.75 27.60 5.17
C GLN A 42 18.07 28.04 4.56
N GLU A 43 19.17 27.33 4.85
CA GLU A 43 20.51 27.63 4.31
C GLU A 43 20.58 27.38 2.79
N ILE A 44 19.99 26.30 2.29
CA ILE A 44 19.94 25.96 0.86
C ILE A 44 18.98 26.89 0.09
N GLY A 45 17.95 27.37 0.77
CA GLY A 45 16.82 28.10 0.19
C GLY A 45 15.65 27.14 -0.18
N PRO A 46 14.45 27.32 0.38
CA PRO A 46 13.33 26.38 0.24
C PRO A 46 12.88 26.18 -1.22
N ILE A 47 12.92 27.22 -2.04
CA ILE A 47 12.56 27.14 -3.46
C ILE A 47 13.58 26.30 -4.23
N LYS A 48 14.88 26.56 -4.00
CA LYS A 48 15.98 25.84 -4.65
C LYS A 48 15.99 24.37 -4.22
N PHE A 49 15.68 24.09 -2.95
CA PHE A 49 15.58 22.73 -2.43
C PHE A 49 14.43 21.95 -3.09
N LEU A 50 13.22 22.53 -3.16
CA LEU A 50 12.04 21.86 -3.71
C LEU A 50 12.07 21.70 -5.23
N PHE A 51 12.51 22.72 -5.96
CA PHE A 51 12.47 22.76 -7.43
C PHE A 51 13.84 22.55 -8.09
N GLY A 52 14.90 22.36 -7.31
CA GLY A 52 16.21 22.03 -7.85
C GLY A 52 16.16 20.71 -8.64
N THR A 53 16.85 20.71 -9.78
CA THR A 53 16.84 19.59 -10.73
C THR A 53 17.99 18.60 -10.53
N GLU A 54 18.94 18.92 -9.67
CA GLU A 54 20.10 18.08 -9.41
C GLU A 54 20.26 17.77 -7.92
N TRP A 55 20.57 16.52 -7.61
CA TRP A 55 20.93 16.05 -6.29
C TRP A 55 22.37 15.57 -6.28
N LYS A 56 23.29 16.43 -5.82
CA LYS A 56 24.73 16.15 -5.70
C LYS A 56 25.24 16.65 -4.35
N PRO A 57 24.98 15.94 -3.25
CA PRO A 57 25.39 16.37 -1.90
C PRO A 57 26.88 16.65 -1.77
N GLY A 58 27.74 15.85 -2.44
CA GLY A 58 29.20 16.05 -2.46
C GLY A 58 29.67 17.35 -3.10
N GLN A 59 28.81 18.04 -3.85
CA GLN A 59 29.07 19.34 -4.49
C GLN A 59 28.23 20.47 -3.89
N GLY A 60 27.49 20.19 -2.78
CA GLY A 60 26.62 21.18 -2.14
C GLY A 60 25.35 21.50 -2.94
N ILE A 61 24.94 20.65 -3.90
CA ILE A 61 23.73 20.83 -4.70
C ILE A 61 22.64 19.92 -4.15
N PHE A 62 21.57 20.51 -3.63
CA PHE A 62 20.47 19.82 -2.98
C PHE A 62 19.13 20.18 -3.64
N GLY A 63 18.73 19.45 -4.69
CA GLY A 63 17.43 19.63 -5.33
C GLY A 63 16.64 18.32 -5.31
N ILE A 64 15.49 18.28 -4.62
CA ILE A 64 14.65 17.07 -4.49
C ILE A 64 13.62 16.92 -5.62
N GLY A 65 13.54 17.86 -6.56
CA GLY A 65 12.59 17.83 -7.67
C GLY A 65 12.54 16.49 -8.43
N PRO A 66 13.68 15.93 -8.88
CA PRO A 66 13.71 14.65 -9.58
C PRO A 66 13.18 13.49 -8.71
N MET A 67 13.45 13.51 -7.40
CA MET A 67 12.96 12.48 -6.48
C MET A 67 11.43 12.52 -6.32
N ILE A 68 10.85 13.73 -6.23
CA ILE A 68 9.40 13.92 -6.17
C ILE A 68 8.75 13.41 -7.45
N ILE A 69 9.26 13.81 -8.60
CA ILE A 69 8.74 13.38 -9.91
C ILE A 69 8.90 11.85 -10.06
N GLY A 70 10.06 11.30 -9.71
CA GLY A 70 10.34 9.87 -9.74
C GLY A 70 9.35 9.07 -8.88
N SER A 71 9.07 9.52 -7.65
CA SER A 71 8.11 8.86 -6.77
C SER A 71 6.68 8.86 -7.31
N ILE A 72 6.27 9.94 -7.99
CA ILE A 72 4.97 10.03 -8.66
C ILE A 72 4.88 9.00 -9.80
N TYR A 73 5.91 8.92 -10.66
CA TYR A 73 5.92 7.96 -11.76
C TYR A 73 5.92 6.51 -11.28
N VAL A 74 6.74 6.18 -10.28
CA VAL A 74 6.81 4.83 -9.70
C VAL A 74 5.47 4.46 -9.05
N THR A 75 4.88 5.37 -8.27
CA THR A 75 3.58 5.15 -7.65
C THR A 75 2.48 4.97 -8.69
N ALA A 76 2.43 5.82 -9.71
CA ALA A 76 1.46 5.70 -10.80
C ALA A 76 1.61 4.35 -11.53
N GLY A 77 2.84 3.96 -11.87
CA GLY A 77 3.12 2.66 -12.48
C GLY A 77 2.69 1.49 -11.59
N ALA A 78 3.00 1.55 -10.29
CA ALA A 78 2.59 0.54 -9.32
C ALA A 78 1.06 0.44 -9.22
N MET A 79 0.35 1.56 -9.24
CA MET A 79 -1.12 1.59 -9.21
C MET A 79 -1.73 1.03 -10.50
N ILE A 80 -1.18 1.37 -11.66
CA ILE A 80 -1.65 0.86 -12.96
C ILE A 80 -1.55 -0.67 -13.01
N ILE A 81 -0.53 -1.25 -12.41
CA ILE A 81 -0.33 -2.71 -12.37
C ILE A 81 -1.11 -3.33 -11.19
N GLY A 82 -0.94 -2.78 -9.99
CA GLY A 82 -1.43 -3.39 -8.75
C GLY A 82 -2.93 -3.28 -8.57
N VAL A 83 -3.57 -2.17 -8.97
CA VAL A 83 -5.02 -1.99 -8.76
C VAL A 83 -5.85 -2.98 -9.58
N PRO A 84 -5.66 -3.14 -10.90
CA PRO A 84 -6.43 -4.10 -11.67
C PRO A 84 -6.26 -5.53 -11.16
N ILE A 85 -5.02 -5.96 -10.92
CA ILE A 85 -4.72 -7.31 -10.42
C ILE A 85 -5.33 -7.51 -9.03
N GLY A 86 -5.15 -6.54 -8.14
CA GLY A 86 -5.69 -6.60 -6.77
C GLY A 86 -7.21 -6.66 -6.73
N LEU A 87 -7.90 -5.83 -7.52
CA LEU A 87 -9.36 -5.82 -7.58
C LEU A 87 -9.93 -7.10 -8.19
N LEU A 88 -9.37 -7.57 -9.31
CA LEU A 88 -9.80 -8.82 -9.93
C LEU A 88 -9.60 -10.00 -8.97
N THR A 89 -8.47 -10.06 -8.27
CA THR A 89 -8.21 -11.06 -7.24
C THR A 89 -9.21 -10.96 -6.08
N ALA A 90 -9.52 -9.75 -5.60
CA ALA A 90 -10.49 -9.54 -4.53
C ALA A 90 -11.89 -10.00 -4.94
N VAL A 91 -12.34 -9.69 -6.15
CA VAL A 91 -13.63 -10.14 -6.70
C VAL A 91 -13.66 -11.66 -6.83
N PHE A 92 -12.58 -12.26 -7.36
CA PHE A 92 -12.44 -13.70 -7.45
C PHE A 92 -12.56 -14.36 -6.07
N LEU A 93 -11.80 -13.91 -5.09
CA LEU A 93 -11.83 -14.46 -3.72
C LEU A 93 -13.17 -14.27 -3.04
N ALA A 94 -13.85 -13.15 -3.28
CA ALA A 94 -15.12 -12.84 -2.63
C ALA A 94 -16.31 -13.61 -3.20
N LYS A 95 -16.34 -13.88 -4.52
CA LYS A 95 -17.56 -14.35 -5.22
C LYS A 95 -17.40 -15.62 -6.05
N TYR A 96 -16.17 -15.98 -6.43
CA TYR A 96 -15.92 -17.12 -7.34
C TYR A 96 -15.07 -18.23 -6.72
N CYS A 97 -14.25 -17.90 -5.73
CA CYS A 97 -13.29 -18.84 -5.16
C CYS A 97 -13.97 -19.96 -4.34
N PRO A 98 -13.73 -21.24 -4.65
CA PRO A 98 -14.21 -22.32 -3.83
C PRO A 98 -13.52 -22.32 -2.46
N SER A 99 -14.24 -22.79 -1.43
CA SER A 99 -13.78 -22.74 -0.04
C SER A 99 -12.43 -23.43 0.20
N THR A 100 -12.14 -24.49 -0.54
CA THR A 100 -10.86 -25.22 -0.44
C THR A 100 -9.69 -24.36 -0.94
N LEU A 101 -9.86 -23.74 -2.09
CA LEU A 101 -8.84 -22.88 -2.69
C LEU A 101 -8.64 -21.59 -1.89
N TYR A 102 -9.72 -21.03 -1.36
CA TYR A 102 -9.69 -19.86 -0.48
C TYR A 102 -8.81 -20.07 0.75
N LYS A 103 -8.92 -21.26 1.39
CA LYS A 103 -8.11 -21.63 2.57
C LYS A 103 -6.61 -21.67 2.29
N VAL A 104 -6.20 -21.82 1.03
CA VAL A 104 -4.79 -21.82 0.61
C VAL A 104 -4.34 -20.42 0.19
N ILE A 105 -5.11 -19.77 -0.69
CA ILE A 105 -4.71 -18.47 -1.26
C ILE A 105 -4.71 -17.36 -0.20
N LYS A 106 -5.72 -17.32 0.67
CA LYS A 106 -5.85 -16.24 1.66
C LYS A 106 -4.66 -16.15 2.63
N PRO A 107 -4.15 -17.23 3.22
CA PRO A 107 -2.92 -17.21 4.00
C PRO A 107 -1.71 -16.75 3.21
N ILE A 108 -1.56 -17.15 1.94
CA ILE A 108 -0.44 -16.72 1.09
C ILE A 108 -0.46 -15.19 0.92
N ILE A 109 -1.61 -14.61 0.59
CA ILE A 109 -1.76 -13.15 0.49
C ILE A 109 -1.43 -12.45 1.81
N ASN A 110 -1.86 -13.02 2.93
CA ASN A 110 -1.56 -12.47 4.25
C ASN A 110 -0.06 -12.57 4.60
N LEU A 111 0.61 -13.66 4.21
CA LEU A 111 2.06 -13.79 4.35
C LEU A 111 2.81 -12.74 3.52
N MET A 112 2.37 -12.47 2.30
CA MET A 112 2.95 -11.40 1.47
C MET A 112 2.88 -10.03 2.17
N ALA A 113 1.80 -9.75 2.93
CA ALA A 113 1.68 -8.51 3.69
C ALA A 113 2.72 -8.39 4.81
N GLY A 114 3.22 -9.51 5.33
CA GLY A 114 4.20 -9.58 6.41
C GLY A 114 5.66 -9.57 5.94
N ILE A 115 5.93 -9.68 4.65
CA ILE A 115 7.30 -9.65 4.12
C ILE A 115 7.88 -8.23 4.26
N PRO A 116 9.05 -8.05 4.91
CA PRO A 116 9.73 -6.76 4.97
C PRO A 116 10.06 -6.22 3.57
N SER A 117 9.91 -4.90 3.38
CA SER A 117 10.14 -4.24 2.09
C SER A 117 11.55 -4.49 1.51
N ILE A 118 12.55 -4.58 2.37
CA ILE A 118 13.92 -4.86 1.95
C ILE A 118 14.06 -6.22 1.22
N ILE A 119 13.26 -7.22 1.58
CA ILE A 119 13.26 -8.53 0.90
C ILE A 119 12.68 -8.39 -0.51
N TYR A 120 11.62 -7.60 -0.66
CA TYR A 120 11.10 -7.27 -2.00
C TYR A 120 12.14 -6.53 -2.85
N GLY A 121 12.87 -5.56 -2.25
CA GLY A 121 13.95 -4.86 -2.95
C GLY A 121 15.06 -5.81 -3.42
N PHE A 122 15.52 -6.71 -2.53
CA PHE A 122 16.52 -7.73 -2.91
C PHE A 122 16.01 -8.67 -4.01
N PHE A 123 14.77 -9.15 -3.89
CA PHE A 123 14.13 -9.95 -4.95
C PHE A 123 14.09 -9.19 -6.28
N GLY A 124 13.80 -7.89 -6.23
CA GLY A 124 13.82 -7.04 -7.40
C GLY A 124 15.16 -6.98 -8.09
N LEU A 125 16.22 -6.81 -7.32
CA LEU A 125 17.58 -6.76 -7.86
C LEU A 125 18.03 -8.09 -8.48
N VAL A 126 17.64 -9.22 -7.86
CA VAL A 126 18.10 -10.55 -8.28
C VAL A 126 17.24 -11.15 -9.38
N ALA A 127 15.94 -10.87 -9.40
CA ALA A 127 15.00 -11.50 -10.32
C ALA A 127 14.41 -10.53 -11.36
N ILE A 128 13.87 -9.37 -10.91
CA ILE A 128 13.12 -8.47 -11.79
C ILE A 128 14.06 -7.66 -12.70
N VAL A 129 15.14 -7.13 -12.13
CA VAL A 129 16.12 -6.34 -12.90
C VAL A 129 16.74 -7.16 -14.01
N PRO A 130 17.28 -8.40 -13.77
CA PRO A 130 17.79 -9.24 -14.86
C PRO A 130 16.72 -9.59 -15.90
N ALA A 131 15.50 -9.93 -15.46
CA ALA A 131 14.42 -10.23 -16.41
C ALA A 131 14.08 -9.04 -17.31
N ILE A 132 14.10 -7.82 -16.78
CA ILE A 132 13.90 -6.60 -17.60
C ILE A 132 15.10 -6.37 -18.55
N GLN A 133 16.33 -6.65 -18.09
CA GLN A 133 17.53 -6.56 -18.93
C GLN A 133 17.42 -7.49 -20.12
N ASP A 134 17.04 -8.75 -19.89
CA ASP A 134 16.93 -9.77 -20.94
C ASP A 134 15.85 -9.45 -21.98
N ILE A 135 14.72 -8.85 -21.52
CA ILE A 135 13.59 -8.55 -22.41
C ILE A 135 13.80 -7.25 -23.18
N PHE A 136 14.33 -6.21 -22.55
CA PHE A 136 14.39 -4.87 -23.12
C PHE A 136 15.80 -4.40 -23.54
N GLY A 137 16.84 -5.15 -23.23
CA GLY A 137 18.23 -4.80 -23.56
C GLY A 137 18.75 -3.54 -22.84
N THR A 138 18.12 -3.15 -21.74
CA THR A 138 18.47 -1.96 -20.94
C THR A 138 19.19 -2.35 -19.64
N SER A 139 19.60 -1.38 -18.83
CA SER A 139 20.20 -1.67 -17.52
C SER A 139 19.26 -2.42 -16.54
N GLY A 140 17.97 -2.54 -16.89
CA GLY A 140 16.93 -3.17 -16.06
C GLY A 140 16.58 -2.38 -14.79
N LYS A 141 17.46 -1.52 -14.33
CA LYS A 141 17.22 -0.62 -13.18
C LYS A 141 16.45 0.61 -13.64
N GLY A 142 15.33 0.90 -13.01
CA GLY A 142 14.55 2.08 -13.35
C GLY A 142 13.11 2.02 -12.87
N ILE A 143 12.33 2.99 -13.35
CA ILE A 143 10.92 3.19 -12.96
C ILE A 143 10.08 1.93 -13.16
N LEU A 144 10.31 1.16 -14.23
CA LEU A 144 9.55 -0.05 -14.51
C LEU A 144 9.77 -1.14 -13.45
N ALA A 145 11.03 -1.42 -13.09
CA ALA A 145 11.37 -2.41 -12.06
C ALA A 145 10.77 -1.99 -10.71
N ALA A 146 10.95 -0.73 -10.33
CA ALA A 146 10.41 -0.18 -9.09
C ALA A 146 8.86 -0.23 -9.07
N SER A 147 8.20 0.08 -10.19
CA SER A 147 6.74 0.02 -10.32
C SER A 147 6.18 -1.39 -10.18
N ILE A 148 6.84 -2.39 -10.77
CA ILE A 148 6.45 -3.80 -10.65
C ILE A 148 6.58 -4.25 -9.19
N LEU A 149 7.73 -3.98 -8.57
CA LEU A 149 7.98 -4.33 -7.16
C LEU A 149 6.97 -3.71 -6.21
N LEU A 150 6.78 -2.40 -6.35
CA LEU A 150 5.86 -1.65 -5.52
C LEU A 150 4.42 -2.09 -5.77
N GLY A 151 4.07 -2.38 -7.04
CA GLY A 151 2.79 -2.98 -7.42
C GLY A 151 2.51 -4.29 -6.68
N MET A 152 3.51 -5.20 -6.60
CA MET A 152 3.38 -6.45 -5.84
C MET A 152 3.20 -6.20 -4.34
N MET A 153 3.90 -5.23 -3.77
CA MET A 153 3.83 -4.91 -2.33
C MET A 153 2.48 -4.35 -1.89
N ILE A 154 1.78 -3.63 -2.76
CA ILE A 154 0.46 -3.07 -2.43
C ILE A 154 -0.68 -4.06 -2.64
N LEU A 155 -0.47 -5.16 -3.40
CA LEU A 155 -1.50 -6.17 -3.68
C LEU A 155 -2.22 -6.68 -2.43
N PRO A 156 -1.54 -7.13 -1.36
CA PRO A 156 -2.23 -7.66 -0.18
C PRO A 156 -3.17 -6.64 0.47
N THR A 157 -2.78 -5.37 0.50
CA THR A 157 -3.58 -4.29 1.09
C THR A 157 -4.86 -4.06 0.28
N ILE A 158 -4.74 -3.97 -1.04
CA ILE A 158 -5.89 -3.78 -1.95
C ILE A 158 -6.81 -4.99 -1.90
N ILE A 159 -6.24 -6.21 -2.02
CA ILE A 159 -7.02 -7.45 -2.04
C ILE A 159 -7.80 -7.61 -0.74
N ASN A 160 -7.15 -7.50 0.42
CA ASN A 160 -7.79 -7.73 1.71
C ASN A 160 -8.91 -6.72 1.99
N THR A 161 -8.68 -5.45 1.69
CA THR A 161 -9.68 -4.40 1.95
C THR A 161 -10.84 -4.49 0.96
N ALA A 162 -10.57 -4.68 -0.33
CA ALA A 162 -11.61 -4.81 -1.34
C ALA A 162 -12.43 -6.09 -1.15
N GLU A 163 -11.79 -7.24 -0.89
CA GLU A 163 -12.48 -8.51 -0.64
C GLU A 163 -13.41 -8.41 0.56
N SER A 164 -12.94 -7.90 1.70
CA SER A 164 -13.78 -7.74 2.90
C SER A 164 -14.97 -6.83 2.64
N SER A 165 -14.79 -5.76 1.88
CA SER A 165 -15.85 -4.83 1.51
C SER A 165 -16.89 -5.46 0.58
N ILE A 166 -16.46 -6.28 -0.40
CA ILE A 166 -17.35 -7.01 -1.31
C ILE A 166 -18.14 -8.09 -0.56
N ARG A 167 -17.51 -8.76 0.43
CA ARG A 167 -18.18 -9.75 1.29
C ARG A 167 -19.17 -9.11 2.26
N ALA A 168 -18.94 -7.87 2.69
CA ALA A 168 -19.83 -7.14 3.59
C ALA A 168 -21.15 -6.72 2.94
N VAL A 169 -21.26 -6.72 1.61
CA VAL A 169 -22.52 -6.40 0.92
C VAL A 169 -23.56 -7.48 1.23
N PRO A 170 -24.76 -7.10 1.73
CA PRO A 170 -25.83 -8.05 2.03
C PRO A 170 -26.17 -8.93 0.83
N ILE A 171 -26.42 -10.22 1.08
CA ILE A 171 -26.70 -11.20 0.02
C ILE A 171 -27.97 -10.84 -0.78
N SER A 172 -28.90 -10.14 -0.15
CA SER A 172 -30.16 -9.67 -0.78
C SER A 172 -29.94 -8.79 -2.03
N TYR A 173 -28.81 -8.08 -2.11
CA TYR A 173 -28.46 -7.31 -3.32
C TYR A 173 -28.15 -8.24 -4.50
N PHE A 174 -27.46 -9.34 -4.24
CA PHE A 174 -27.14 -10.32 -5.26
C PHE A 174 -28.38 -11.12 -5.68
N GLU A 175 -29.15 -11.64 -4.69
CA GLU A 175 -30.35 -12.42 -4.92
C GLU A 175 -31.45 -11.61 -5.60
N GLY A 176 -31.63 -10.32 -5.19
CA GLY A 176 -32.58 -9.42 -5.84
C GLY A 176 -32.26 -9.18 -7.32
N ALA A 177 -30.98 -9.00 -7.66
CA ALA A 177 -30.57 -8.87 -9.06
C ALA A 177 -30.83 -10.16 -9.87
N LEU A 178 -30.57 -11.34 -9.29
CA LEU A 178 -30.91 -12.61 -9.94
C LEU A 178 -32.43 -12.80 -10.12
N ALA A 179 -33.24 -12.42 -9.12
CA ALA A 179 -34.70 -12.49 -9.21
C ALA A 179 -35.28 -11.61 -10.35
N LEU A 180 -34.58 -10.53 -10.68
CA LEU A 180 -34.90 -9.66 -11.83
C LEU A 180 -34.36 -10.20 -13.18
N GLY A 181 -33.83 -11.43 -13.21
CA GLY A 181 -33.33 -12.09 -14.41
C GLY A 181 -31.89 -11.72 -14.81
N ALA A 182 -31.12 -11.07 -13.95
CA ALA A 182 -29.72 -10.80 -14.24
C ALA A 182 -28.89 -12.10 -14.13
N THR A 183 -27.83 -12.23 -14.96
CA THR A 183 -26.85 -13.30 -14.81
C THR A 183 -26.00 -13.09 -13.56
N LYS A 184 -25.32 -14.14 -13.09
CA LYS A 184 -24.43 -14.08 -11.93
C LYS A 184 -23.37 -12.99 -12.08
N GLU A 185 -22.72 -12.94 -13.22
CA GLU A 185 -21.68 -11.95 -13.54
C GLU A 185 -22.25 -10.52 -13.52
N ARG A 186 -23.39 -10.31 -14.16
CA ARG A 186 -24.04 -9.01 -14.20
C ARG A 186 -24.46 -8.55 -12.80
N SER A 187 -24.97 -9.45 -11.97
CA SER A 187 -25.33 -9.16 -10.58
C SER A 187 -24.11 -8.74 -9.75
N ILE A 188 -22.95 -9.42 -9.93
CA ILE A 188 -21.73 -9.09 -9.23
C ILE A 188 -21.20 -7.71 -9.70
N PHE A 189 -20.99 -7.53 -11.01
CA PHE A 189 -20.34 -6.33 -11.51
C PHE A 189 -21.23 -5.08 -11.51
N LYS A 190 -22.56 -5.22 -11.65
CA LYS A 190 -23.49 -4.09 -11.73
C LYS A 190 -24.25 -3.79 -10.43
N THR A 191 -24.24 -4.72 -9.47
CA THR A 191 -24.97 -4.52 -8.20
C THR A 191 -24.05 -4.64 -6.99
N VAL A 192 -23.33 -5.75 -6.85
CA VAL A 192 -22.51 -5.99 -5.64
C VAL A 192 -21.27 -5.10 -5.59
N ILE A 193 -20.48 -5.01 -6.65
CA ILE A 193 -19.27 -4.18 -6.67
C ILE A 193 -19.59 -2.69 -6.50
N PRO A 194 -20.60 -2.10 -7.19
CA PRO A 194 -21.00 -0.73 -6.94
C PRO A 194 -21.49 -0.48 -5.50
N ALA A 195 -22.19 -1.45 -4.89
CA ALA A 195 -22.58 -1.38 -3.48
C ALA A 195 -21.39 -1.37 -2.52
N ALA A 196 -20.29 -2.06 -2.89
CA ALA A 196 -19.03 -2.10 -2.13
C ALA A 196 -18.08 -0.93 -2.47
N LYS A 197 -18.48 0.03 -3.33
CA LYS A 197 -17.58 1.05 -3.92
C LYS A 197 -16.75 1.81 -2.88
N SER A 198 -17.35 2.22 -1.77
CA SER A 198 -16.64 2.99 -0.72
C SER A 198 -15.46 2.20 -0.13
N GLY A 199 -15.68 0.92 0.20
CA GLY A 199 -14.64 0.06 0.75
C GLY A 199 -13.60 -0.35 -0.30
N VAL A 200 -14.00 -0.58 -1.55
CA VAL A 200 -13.07 -0.84 -2.66
C VAL A 200 -12.17 0.38 -2.88
N MET A 201 -12.72 1.58 -2.89
CA MET A 201 -11.93 2.82 -3.01
C MET A 201 -11.01 3.02 -1.82
N SER A 202 -11.45 2.69 -0.60
CA SER A 202 -10.58 2.71 0.58
C SER A 202 -9.39 1.79 0.43
N GLY A 203 -9.57 0.59 -0.12
CA GLY A 203 -8.47 -0.34 -0.42
C GLY A 203 -7.46 0.22 -1.41
N ILE A 204 -7.92 0.89 -2.46
CA ILE A 204 -7.08 1.56 -3.45
C ILE A 204 -6.29 2.71 -2.81
N ILE A 205 -6.95 3.56 -2.02
CA ILE A 205 -6.33 4.71 -1.34
C ILE A 205 -5.29 4.23 -0.32
N LEU A 206 -5.59 3.18 0.45
CA LEU A 206 -4.63 2.58 1.39
C LEU A 206 -3.42 1.98 0.66
N GLY A 207 -3.64 1.31 -0.47
CA GLY A 207 -2.57 0.81 -1.33
C GLY A 207 -1.70 1.93 -1.87
N MET A 208 -2.30 3.03 -2.34
CA MET A 208 -1.59 4.22 -2.80
C MET A 208 -0.78 4.88 -1.68
N GLY A 209 -1.37 5.04 -0.49
CA GLY A 209 -0.67 5.59 0.69
C GLY A 209 0.54 4.74 1.07
N ARG A 210 0.42 3.41 1.00
CA ARG A 210 1.54 2.50 1.21
C ARG A 210 2.61 2.68 0.13
N ALA A 211 2.22 2.79 -1.15
CA ALA A 211 3.16 2.99 -2.25
C ALA A 211 3.97 4.29 -2.09
N ILE A 212 3.32 5.39 -1.71
CA ILE A 212 4.00 6.67 -1.49
C ILE A 212 4.94 6.60 -0.28
N GLY A 213 4.61 5.80 0.74
CA GLY A 213 5.44 5.65 1.95
C GLY A 213 6.69 4.78 1.77
N GLU A 214 6.75 3.95 0.74
CA GLU A 214 7.86 3.01 0.50
C GLU A 214 9.01 3.66 -0.30
N LEU A 215 9.58 4.71 0.24
CA LEU A 215 10.68 5.46 -0.42
C LEU A 215 12.01 4.70 -0.46
N SER A 216 12.18 3.67 0.38
CA SER A 216 13.41 2.87 0.44
C SER A 216 13.71 2.08 -0.83
N LEU A 217 12.69 1.75 -1.63
CA LEU A 217 12.84 1.05 -2.92
C LEU A 217 13.37 1.94 -4.05
N ILE A 218 13.25 3.26 -3.93
CA ILE A 218 13.67 4.21 -4.99
C ILE A 218 15.20 4.29 -5.05
N HIS A 219 15.90 3.97 -3.97
CA HIS A 219 17.37 3.97 -3.91
C HIS A 219 18.01 2.69 -4.50
N ILE A 220 17.22 1.68 -4.87
CA ILE A 220 17.65 0.44 -5.51
C ILE A 220 17.57 0.56 -7.01
#